data_678c689af1fb864cc54f8fa338069700
#
_entry.id   678c689af1fb864cc54f8fa338069700
#
_cell.length_a   1.000
_cell.length_b   1.000
_cell.length_c   1.000
_cell.angle_alpha   90.00
_cell.angle_beta   90.00
_cell.angle_gamma   90.00
#
_symmetry.space_group_name_H-M   'P 1'
#
loop_
_entity.id
_entity.type
_entity.pdbx_description
1 polymer ?
#
loop_
_entity_poly.entity_id
_entity_poly.type
_entity_poly.pdbx_seq_one_letter_code
_entity_poly.pdbx_strand_id
1 'polypeptide(L)'
;MSTFTKVLLATDLSPQADKLTECLFCLCPDTETEVVLAHVFDDDDDADPDGSSFKKARSRLDGYKNDIEQAGYEEISIVTPAGEPCETLSRLAEENDADLMLVASHRKGFLKRALMGSTTYELARATMIPLLINKDEEDEVTENLLDTVLIPTDFSRKSLEALNVIRSLREYVGKVLFVHVVEHGRNKHDYKEKYGSAKMFLQELVDEMKIFGIEADYRIAHGVASRKIAAICERDNVSLIMMTKTGADMTNGDDLGSTSENVVLNSDCAVMLLPAEDSDEEDTFS
;
A
#
# COMPACT_ATOMS: atom_id res chain seq x y z
N MET A 1 -6.10 -19.28 4.36
CA MET A 1 -7.04 -18.44 3.58
C MET A 1 -6.24 -17.23 3.15
N SER A 2 -6.21 -16.95 1.87
CA SER A 2 -5.55 -15.77 1.31
C SER A 2 -6.19 -14.50 1.89
N THR A 3 -5.39 -13.48 2.15
CA THR A 3 -5.89 -12.17 2.59
C THR A 3 -6.59 -11.46 1.46
N PHE A 4 -6.06 -11.64 0.25
CA PHE A 4 -6.58 -11.07 -0.97
C PHE A 4 -6.92 -12.19 -1.94
N THR A 5 -8.15 -12.17 -2.42
CA THR A 5 -8.69 -13.22 -3.29
C THR A 5 -8.81 -12.77 -4.72
N LYS A 6 -8.87 -11.45 -4.96
CA LYS A 6 -8.99 -10.87 -6.28
C LYS A 6 -8.22 -9.56 -6.41
N VAL A 7 -7.23 -9.54 -7.26
CA VAL A 7 -6.28 -8.43 -7.39
C VAL A 7 -6.42 -7.73 -8.73
N LEU A 8 -6.59 -6.41 -8.70
CA LEU A 8 -6.46 -5.55 -9.87
C LEU A 8 -5.01 -5.03 -9.96
N LEU A 9 -4.22 -5.58 -10.88
CA LEU A 9 -2.88 -5.12 -11.19
C LEU A 9 -2.94 -4.11 -12.33
N ALA A 10 -2.84 -2.83 -12.00
CA ALA A 10 -2.91 -1.74 -12.96
C ALA A 10 -1.52 -1.28 -13.39
N THR A 11 -1.21 -1.45 -14.67
CA THR A 11 0.10 -1.13 -15.24
C THR A 11 -0.01 -0.06 -16.30
N ASP A 12 0.92 0.89 -16.28
CA ASP A 12 1.15 1.83 -17.37
C ASP A 12 2.21 1.36 -18.35
N LEU A 13 2.61 0.09 -18.22
CA LEU A 13 3.63 -0.56 -19.04
C LEU A 13 5.01 0.10 -18.95
N SER A 14 5.29 0.81 -17.91
CA SER A 14 6.62 1.35 -17.64
C SER A 14 7.55 0.28 -17.04
N PRO A 15 8.87 0.49 -17.07
CA PRO A 15 9.81 -0.42 -16.40
C PRO A 15 9.56 -0.56 -14.89
N GLN A 16 9.09 0.49 -14.22
CA GLN A 16 8.73 0.45 -12.80
C GLN A 16 7.52 -0.46 -12.53
N ALA A 17 6.58 -0.51 -13.49
CA ALA A 17 5.42 -1.39 -13.40
C ALA A 17 5.78 -2.88 -13.59
N ASP A 18 6.94 -3.20 -14.15
CA ASP A 18 7.40 -4.59 -14.30
C ASP A 18 7.57 -5.28 -12.92
N LYS A 19 7.88 -4.51 -11.86
CA LYS A 19 8.00 -5.04 -10.48
C LYS A 19 6.66 -5.30 -9.77
N LEU A 20 5.53 -4.93 -10.35
CA LEU A 20 4.22 -5.18 -9.74
C LEU A 20 3.88 -6.68 -9.65
N THR A 21 4.42 -7.50 -10.53
CA THR A 21 4.26 -8.96 -10.46
C THR A 21 4.98 -9.54 -9.23
N GLU A 22 6.16 -9.01 -8.89
CA GLU A 22 6.88 -9.39 -7.66
C GLU A 22 6.09 -8.97 -6.41
N CYS A 23 5.50 -7.78 -6.42
CA CYS A 23 4.62 -7.34 -5.34
C CYS A 23 3.39 -8.24 -5.19
N LEU A 24 2.78 -8.67 -6.31
CA LEU A 24 1.68 -9.63 -6.32
C LEU A 24 2.08 -10.92 -5.62
N PHE A 25 3.21 -11.51 -5.97
CA PHE A 25 3.68 -12.78 -5.39
C PHE A 25 3.98 -12.67 -3.89
N CYS A 26 4.45 -11.51 -3.43
CA CYS A 26 4.66 -11.28 -2.00
C CYS A 26 3.37 -11.14 -1.20
N LEU A 27 2.39 -10.40 -1.73
CA LEU A 27 1.13 -10.08 -1.02
C LEU A 27 0.07 -11.17 -1.17
N CYS A 28 0.12 -11.92 -2.25
CA CYS A 28 -0.86 -12.95 -2.60
C CYS A 28 -0.15 -14.29 -2.87
N PRO A 29 0.53 -14.90 -1.88
CA PRO A 29 1.27 -16.15 -2.07
C PRO A 29 0.37 -17.35 -2.36
N ASP A 30 -0.94 -17.19 -2.22
CA ASP A 30 -1.93 -18.19 -2.60
C ASP A 30 -2.25 -18.05 -4.09
N THR A 31 -1.93 -19.08 -4.87
CA THR A 31 -2.11 -19.08 -6.32
C THR A 31 -3.56 -19.24 -6.78
N GLU A 32 -4.50 -19.47 -5.85
CA GLU A 32 -5.95 -19.41 -6.11
C GLU A 32 -6.47 -17.95 -6.26
N THR A 33 -5.62 -16.94 -6.00
CA THR A 33 -5.97 -15.53 -6.19
C THR A 33 -6.25 -15.22 -7.67
N GLU A 34 -7.41 -14.64 -7.95
CA GLU A 34 -7.77 -14.14 -9.28
C GLU A 34 -7.00 -12.84 -9.58
N VAL A 35 -6.46 -12.71 -10.79
CA VAL A 35 -5.69 -11.53 -11.23
C VAL A 35 -6.33 -10.87 -12.43
N VAL A 36 -6.66 -9.59 -12.29
CA VAL A 36 -7.10 -8.73 -13.39
C VAL A 36 -5.95 -7.81 -13.78
N LEU A 37 -5.29 -8.08 -14.90
CA LEU A 37 -4.26 -7.19 -15.46
C LEU A 37 -4.95 -6.07 -16.25
N ALA A 38 -4.77 -4.83 -15.81
CA ALA A 38 -5.39 -3.67 -16.43
C ALA A 38 -4.36 -2.70 -17.00
N HIS A 39 -4.58 -2.25 -18.23
CA HIS A 39 -3.91 -1.10 -18.82
C HIS A 39 -4.96 -0.18 -19.42
N VAL A 40 -5.00 1.06 -19.00
CA VAL A 40 -5.97 2.07 -19.46
C VAL A 40 -5.31 2.92 -20.54
N PHE A 41 -5.95 3.02 -21.70
CA PHE A 41 -5.54 3.94 -22.76
C PHE A 41 -6.18 5.32 -22.52
N ASP A 42 -5.42 6.39 -22.81
CA ASP A 42 -5.90 7.76 -22.62
C ASP A 42 -7.04 8.13 -23.59
N ASP A 43 -7.09 7.50 -24.76
CA ASP A 43 -8.14 7.69 -25.76
C ASP A 43 -8.50 6.40 -26.52
N ASP A 44 -9.64 6.46 -27.24
CA ASP A 44 -10.16 5.32 -28.01
C ASP A 44 -9.28 4.95 -29.22
N ASP A 45 -8.53 5.90 -29.80
CA ASP A 45 -7.67 5.65 -30.96
C ASP A 45 -6.47 4.77 -30.58
N ASP A 46 -5.92 4.96 -29.37
CA ASP A 46 -4.85 4.09 -28.83
C ASP A 46 -5.37 2.71 -28.39
N ALA A 47 -6.64 2.62 -28.03
CA ALA A 47 -7.31 1.36 -27.69
C ALA A 47 -7.79 0.55 -28.90
N ASP A 48 -7.59 1.03 -30.14
CA ASP A 48 -7.94 0.29 -31.36
C ASP A 48 -7.14 -1.03 -31.45
N PRO A 49 -7.80 -2.20 -31.46
CA PRO A 49 -7.14 -3.51 -31.53
C PRO A 49 -6.22 -3.69 -32.77
N ASP A 50 -6.49 -2.98 -33.85
CA ASP A 50 -5.66 -2.99 -35.07
C ASP A 50 -4.47 -2.00 -34.97
N GLY A 51 -4.50 -1.09 -34.02
CA GLY A 51 -3.49 -0.06 -33.77
C GLY A 51 -2.14 -0.61 -33.28
N SER A 52 -1.08 0.13 -33.55
CA SER A 52 0.27 -0.26 -33.12
C SER A 52 0.47 -0.10 -31.60
N SER A 53 -0.19 0.88 -30.98
CA SER A 53 -0.17 1.12 -29.52
C SER A 53 -0.80 -0.06 -28.80
N PHE A 54 -2.00 -0.46 -29.20
CA PHE A 54 -2.69 -1.62 -28.64
C PHE A 54 -1.87 -2.91 -28.76
N LYS A 55 -1.32 -3.22 -29.94
CA LYS A 55 -0.52 -4.43 -30.17
C LYS A 55 0.73 -4.48 -29.28
N LYS A 56 1.39 -3.34 -29.05
CA LYS A 56 2.54 -3.26 -28.14
C LYS A 56 2.12 -3.46 -26.67
N ALA A 57 1.06 -2.78 -26.24
CA ALA A 57 0.52 -2.93 -24.89
C ALA A 57 0.10 -4.38 -24.63
N ARG A 58 -0.65 -4.98 -25.57
CA ARG A 58 -1.10 -6.36 -25.47
C ARG A 58 0.06 -7.34 -25.36
N SER A 59 1.11 -7.19 -26.18
CA SER A 59 2.29 -8.04 -26.10
C SER A 59 3.01 -7.97 -24.74
N ARG A 60 3.06 -6.79 -24.10
CA ARG A 60 3.62 -6.67 -22.75
C ARG A 60 2.72 -7.29 -21.69
N LEU A 61 1.42 -7.06 -21.78
CA LEU A 61 0.44 -7.68 -20.88
C LEU A 61 0.43 -9.21 -20.99
N ASP A 62 0.57 -9.75 -22.19
CA ASP A 62 0.74 -11.19 -22.39
C ASP A 62 2.05 -11.69 -21.76
N GLY A 63 3.11 -10.88 -21.74
CA GLY A 63 4.34 -11.16 -20.98
C GLY A 63 4.08 -11.28 -19.47
N TYR A 64 3.46 -10.27 -18.85
CA TYR A 64 3.10 -10.33 -17.43
C TYR A 64 2.18 -11.52 -17.11
N LYS A 65 1.19 -11.78 -17.98
CA LYS A 65 0.32 -12.94 -17.80
C LYS A 65 1.12 -14.23 -17.77
N ASN A 66 2.06 -14.42 -18.70
CA ASN A 66 2.93 -15.60 -18.74
C ASN A 66 3.77 -15.74 -17.46
N ASP A 67 4.34 -14.63 -16.94
CA ASP A 67 5.13 -14.66 -15.71
C ASP A 67 4.28 -15.07 -14.50
N ILE A 68 3.04 -14.55 -14.42
CA ILE A 68 2.07 -14.88 -13.36
C ILE A 68 1.60 -16.34 -13.49
N GLU A 69 1.33 -16.83 -14.73
CA GLU A 69 1.01 -18.25 -14.98
C GLU A 69 2.15 -19.18 -14.58
N GLN A 70 3.41 -18.79 -14.85
CA GLN A 70 4.59 -19.57 -14.45
C GLN A 70 4.77 -19.63 -12.92
N ALA A 71 4.31 -18.61 -12.20
CA ALA A 71 4.27 -18.60 -10.74
C ALA A 71 3.14 -19.47 -10.16
N GLY A 72 2.24 -20.01 -11.00
CA GLY A 72 1.23 -20.99 -10.63
C GLY A 72 -0.19 -20.45 -10.51
N TYR A 73 -0.43 -19.16 -10.83
CA TYR A 73 -1.79 -18.60 -10.84
C TYR A 73 -2.55 -19.09 -12.07
N GLU A 74 -3.81 -19.48 -11.88
CA GLU A 74 -4.62 -20.06 -12.97
C GLU A 74 -5.64 -19.06 -13.53
N GLU A 75 -6.18 -18.16 -12.71
CA GLU A 75 -7.25 -17.23 -13.09
C GLU A 75 -6.70 -15.82 -13.37
N ILE A 76 -6.30 -15.57 -14.64
CA ILE A 76 -5.72 -14.29 -15.05
C ILE A 76 -6.48 -13.76 -16.27
N SER A 77 -7.08 -12.59 -16.10
CA SER A 77 -7.76 -11.84 -17.15
C SER A 77 -6.96 -10.60 -17.57
N ILE A 78 -7.09 -10.15 -18.81
CA ILE A 78 -6.46 -8.91 -19.30
C ILE A 78 -7.57 -7.98 -19.80
N VAL A 79 -7.57 -6.75 -19.28
CA VAL A 79 -8.52 -5.70 -19.67
C VAL A 79 -7.76 -4.45 -20.12
N THR A 80 -8.20 -3.86 -21.24
CA THR A 80 -7.52 -2.72 -21.88
C THR A 80 -8.54 -1.67 -22.31
N PRO A 81 -9.28 -1.07 -21.34
CA PRO A 81 -10.24 -0.01 -21.65
C PRO A 81 -9.56 1.30 -22.02
N ALA A 82 -10.33 2.20 -22.67
CA ALA A 82 -9.97 3.61 -22.81
C ALA A 82 -10.73 4.46 -21.80
N GLY A 83 -10.15 5.58 -21.40
CA GLY A 83 -10.78 6.57 -20.52
C GLY A 83 -9.82 7.22 -19.53
N GLU A 84 -10.37 8.02 -18.64
CA GLU A 84 -9.60 8.62 -17.55
C GLU A 84 -9.13 7.50 -16.58
N PRO A 85 -7.80 7.38 -16.33
CA PRO A 85 -7.27 6.22 -15.64
C PRO A 85 -7.82 6.00 -14.21
N CYS A 86 -7.94 7.05 -13.39
CA CYS A 86 -8.41 6.90 -12.02
C CYS A 86 -9.86 6.41 -11.97
N GLU A 87 -10.75 7.04 -12.73
CA GLU A 87 -12.16 6.67 -12.81
C GLU A 87 -12.32 5.24 -13.37
N THR A 88 -11.58 4.94 -14.45
CA THR A 88 -11.64 3.64 -15.11
C THR A 88 -11.15 2.50 -14.21
N LEU A 89 -10.02 2.69 -13.49
CA LEU A 89 -9.48 1.69 -12.59
C LEU A 89 -10.36 1.50 -11.34
N SER A 90 -10.93 2.57 -10.80
CA SER A 90 -11.88 2.47 -9.68
C SER A 90 -13.12 1.67 -10.08
N ARG A 91 -13.70 1.95 -11.25
CA ARG A 91 -14.82 1.19 -11.80
C ARG A 91 -14.48 -0.27 -12.08
N LEU A 92 -13.28 -0.55 -12.63
CA LEU A 92 -12.82 -1.93 -12.84
C LEU A 92 -12.66 -2.71 -11.53
N ALA A 93 -12.18 -2.05 -10.47
CA ALA A 93 -12.08 -2.66 -9.15
C ALA A 93 -13.46 -3.07 -8.62
N GLU A 94 -14.46 -2.20 -8.74
CA GLU A 94 -15.84 -2.50 -8.35
C GLU A 94 -16.47 -3.58 -9.22
N GLU A 95 -16.38 -3.48 -10.56
CA GLU A 95 -16.99 -4.44 -11.50
C GLU A 95 -16.43 -5.86 -11.35
N ASN A 96 -15.19 -5.98 -10.87
CA ASN A 96 -14.52 -7.25 -10.67
C ASN A 96 -14.52 -7.70 -9.18
N ASP A 97 -15.14 -6.97 -8.26
CA ASP A 97 -15.06 -7.24 -6.83
C ASP A 97 -13.61 -7.41 -6.33
N ALA A 98 -12.70 -6.56 -6.83
CA ALA A 98 -11.30 -6.63 -6.42
C ALA A 98 -11.13 -6.19 -4.96
N ASP A 99 -10.32 -6.93 -4.20
CA ASP A 99 -10.02 -6.68 -2.79
C ASP A 99 -8.60 -6.14 -2.55
N LEU A 100 -7.82 -5.97 -3.63
CA LEU A 100 -6.52 -5.29 -3.63
C LEU A 100 -6.26 -4.66 -5.00
N MET A 101 -5.72 -3.44 -5.02
CA MET A 101 -5.19 -2.79 -6.22
C MET A 101 -3.68 -2.59 -6.10
N LEU A 102 -2.93 -2.93 -7.15
CA LEU A 102 -1.49 -2.71 -7.26
C LEU A 102 -1.22 -1.67 -8.36
N VAL A 103 -0.46 -0.63 -8.03
CA VAL A 103 -0.04 0.42 -8.98
C VAL A 103 1.44 0.75 -8.79
N ALA A 104 2.10 1.17 -9.87
CA ALA A 104 3.43 1.75 -9.81
C ALA A 104 3.35 3.28 -9.76
N SER A 105 4.28 3.90 -9.05
CA SER A 105 4.43 5.36 -9.02
C SER A 105 5.76 5.76 -9.64
N HIS A 106 5.70 6.60 -10.70
CA HIS A 106 6.91 7.11 -11.33
C HIS A 106 7.52 8.25 -10.54
N ARG A 107 8.82 8.14 -10.30
CA ARG A 107 9.63 9.29 -9.91
C ARG A 107 10.11 10.01 -11.17
N LYS A 108 9.51 11.12 -11.53
CA LYS A 108 9.98 11.95 -12.65
C LYS A 108 11.16 12.84 -12.22
N GLY A 109 12.40 12.47 -12.60
CA GLY A 109 13.54 13.38 -12.72
C GLY A 109 14.52 13.45 -11.55
N PHE A 110 15.68 14.07 -11.81
CA PHE A 110 16.85 14.26 -10.94
C PHE A 110 16.64 15.09 -9.65
N LEU A 111 15.45 15.55 -9.37
CA LEU A 111 15.13 16.27 -8.12
C LEU A 111 14.68 15.26 -7.08
N LYS A 112 15.36 15.20 -5.95
CA LYS A 112 15.12 14.35 -4.77
C LYS A 112 13.71 14.49 -4.12
N ARG A 113 12.76 15.13 -4.76
CA ARG A 113 11.33 15.18 -4.43
C ARG A 113 10.57 14.67 -5.64
N ALA A 114 10.31 13.39 -5.64
CA ALA A 114 9.48 12.76 -6.64
C ALA A 114 8.08 13.38 -6.63
N LEU A 115 7.66 13.87 -7.77
CA LEU A 115 6.25 14.16 -8.00
C LEU A 115 5.60 12.81 -8.32
N MET A 116 4.75 12.31 -7.42
CA MET A 116 3.85 11.20 -7.69
C MET A 116 3.04 11.49 -8.95
N GLY A 117 2.79 10.48 -9.77
CA GLY A 117 1.90 10.62 -10.93
C GLY A 117 0.49 11.03 -10.49
N SER A 118 -0.19 11.84 -11.31
CA SER A 118 -1.57 12.31 -11.03
C SER A 118 -2.51 11.13 -10.76
N THR A 119 -2.50 10.14 -11.62
CA THR A 119 -3.34 8.93 -11.49
C THR A 119 -3.13 8.21 -10.17
N THR A 120 -1.87 7.96 -9.76
CA THR A 120 -1.58 7.27 -8.49
C THR A 120 -2.04 8.12 -7.29
N TYR A 121 -1.88 9.44 -7.36
CA TYR A 121 -2.34 10.34 -6.30
C TYR A 121 -3.88 10.36 -6.20
N GLU A 122 -4.56 10.41 -7.32
CA GLU A 122 -6.03 10.39 -7.37
C GLU A 122 -6.57 9.03 -6.88
N LEU A 123 -5.96 7.91 -7.28
CA LEU A 123 -6.30 6.58 -6.77
C LEU A 123 -6.09 6.48 -5.25
N ALA A 124 -4.99 7.02 -4.71
CA ALA A 124 -4.75 7.04 -3.26
C ALA A 124 -5.86 7.76 -2.49
N ARG A 125 -6.51 8.75 -3.12
CA ARG A 125 -7.65 9.46 -2.56
C ARG A 125 -8.98 8.75 -2.78
N ALA A 126 -9.22 8.25 -4.00
CA ALA A 126 -10.52 7.76 -4.43
C ALA A 126 -10.82 6.30 -4.04
N THR A 127 -9.80 5.42 -4.05
CA THR A 127 -10.06 3.98 -3.88
C THR A 127 -10.59 3.62 -2.49
N MET A 128 -11.55 2.71 -2.47
CA MET A 128 -12.18 2.17 -1.25
C MET A 128 -11.65 0.77 -0.88
N ILE A 129 -10.71 0.24 -1.65
CA ILE A 129 -10.05 -1.03 -1.38
C ILE A 129 -8.57 -0.80 -1.03
N PRO A 130 -7.88 -1.75 -0.41
CA PRO A 130 -6.44 -1.72 -0.23
C PRO A 130 -5.69 -1.38 -1.51
N LEU A 131 -4.77 -0.41 -1.43
CA LEU A 131 -3.97 0.08 -2.55
C LEU A 131 -2.49 -0.02 -2.22
N LEU A 132 -1.77 -0.87 -2.95
CA LEU A 132 -0.31 -0.85 -2.95
C LEU A 132 0.20 0.12 -4.00
N ILE A 133 1.06 1.03 -3.59
CA ILE A 133 1.81 1.95 -4.45
C ILE A 133 3.26 1.53 -4.41
N ASN A 134 3.71 0.82 -5.45
CA ASN A 134 5.12 0.48 -5.59
C ASN A 134 5.93 1.69 -6.07
N LYS A 135 7.08 1.93 -5.46
CA LYS A 135 7.96 3.09 -5.72
C LYS A 135 9.38 2.71 -6.08
N ASP A 136 9.64 1.43 -6.24
CA ASP A 136 10.98 0.94 -6.54
C ASP A 136 11.50 1.52 -7.85
N GLU A 137 12.75 1.94 -7.86
CA GLU A 137 13.45 2.32 -9.07
C GLU A 137 13.91 1.08 -9.84
N GLU A 138 14.14 1.23 -11.15
CA GLU A 138 14.45 0.14 -12.09
C GLU A 138 15.64 -0.72 -11.65
N ASP A 139 16.61 -0.12 -10.95
CA ASP A 139 17.89 -0.74 -10.54
C ASP A 139 17.93 -1.18 -9.05
N GLU A 140 16.88 -0.91 -8.25
CA GLU A 140 16.85 -1.33 -6.86
C GLU A 140 16.36 -2.77 -6.74
N VAL A 141 17.22 -3.63 -6.19
CA VAL A 141 16.84 -5.00 -5.82
C VAL A 141 16.13 -4.91 -4.47
N THR A 142 14.81 -4.75 -4.49
CA THR A 142 14.01 -4.97 -3.28
C THR A 142 13.93 -6.47 -3.08
N GLU A 143 14.72 -7.01 -2.16
CA GLU A 143 14.87 -8.46 -1.97
C GLU A 143 13.51 -9.11 -1.60
N ASN A 144 12.66 -8.44 -0.81
CA ASN A 144 11.28 -8.85 -0.52
C ASN A 144 10.47 -7.66 0.01
N LEU A 145 9.29 -7.41 -0.55
CA LEU A 145 8.37 -6.35 -0.12
C LEU A 145 8.01 -6.44 1.38
N LEU A 146 8.03 -7.64 1.96
CA LEU A 146 7.63 -7.92 3.34
C LEU A 146 8.82 -8.10 4.30
N ASP A 147 10.07 -7.81 3.90
CA ASP A 147 11.22 -7.99 4.78
C ASP A 147 11.13 -7.13 6.04
N THR A 148 10.85 -5.85 5.90
CA THR A 148 10.59 -4.95 7.03
C THR A 148 9.36 -4.10 6.75
N VAL A 149 8.26 -4.41 7.42
CA VAL A 149 7.01 -3.67 7.29
C VAL A 149 6.88 -2.65 8.42
N LEU A 150 6.83 -1.35 8.07
CA LEU A 150 6.61 -0.28 9.03
C LEU A 150 5.11 0.02 9.15
N ILE A 151 4.59 0.01 10.37
CA ILE A 151 3.21 0.35 10.69
C ILE A 151 3.20 1.60 11.58
N PRO A 152 2.85 2.78 11.02
CA PRO A 152 2.62 3.96 11.83
C PRO A 152 1.31 3.79 12.61
N THR A 153 1.29 4.17 13.87
CA THR A 153 0.07 4.09 14.68
C THR A 153 -0.10 5.32 15.57
N ASP A 154 -1.33 5.80 15.63
CA ASP A 154 -1.83 6.78 16.60
C ASP A 154 -2.63 6.10 17.73
N PHE A 155 -2.61 4.75 17.76
CA PHE A 155 -3.36 3.88 18.65
C PHE A 155 -4.87 3.89 18.42
N SER A 156 -5.36 4.51 17.38
CA SER A 156 -6.75 4.38 16.96
C SER A 156 -7.02 2.96 16.45
N ARG A 157 -8.26 2.49 16.54
CA ARG A 157 -8.68 1.22 15.97
C ARG A 157 -8.35 1.14 14.47
N LYS A 158 -8.60 2.22 13.74
CA LYS A 158 -8.28 2.33 12.29
C LYS A 158 -6.80 2.05 12.04
N SER A 159 -5.87 2.67 12.80
CA SER A 159 -4.42 2.49 12.57
C SER A 159 -3.93 1.06 12.85
N LEU A 160 -4.74 0.23 13.51
CA LEU A 160 -4.40 -1.16 13.84
C LEU A 160 -4.95 -2.18 12.82
N GLU A 161 -5.70 -1.75 11.81
CA GLU A 161 -6.23 -2.66 10.78
C GLU A 161 -5.12 -3.36 9.98
N ALA A 162 -3.98 -2.71 9.81
CA ALA A 162 -2.79 -3.30 9.22
C ALA A 162 -2.38 -4.64 9.88
N LEU A 163 -2.70 -4.83 11.17
CA LEU A 163 -2.38 -6.08 11.88
C LEU A 163 -3.11 -7.28 11.32
N ASN A 164 -4.31 -7.11 10.77
CA ASN A 164 -5.07 -8.21 10.16
C ASN A 164 -4.35 -8.73 8.92
N VAL A 165 -3.85 -7.83 8.08
CA VAL A 165 -3.06 -8.18 6.89
C VAL A 165 -1.75 -8.85 7.31
N ILE A 166 -1.02 -8.29 8.28
CA ILE A 166 0.23 -8.86 8.78
C ILE A 166 0.04 -10.27 9.35
N ARG A 167 -1.02 -10.50 10.14
CA ARG A 167 -1.30 -11.83 10.71
C ARG A 167 -1.58 -12.88 9.65
N SER A 168 -2.25 -12.52 8.56
CA SER A 168 -2.54 -13.45 7.47
C SER A 168 -1.27 -13.75 6.64
N LEU A 169 -0.35 -12.80 6.52
CA LEU A 169 0.92 -12.94 5.83
C LEU A 169 2.09 -13.32 6.75
N ARG A 170 1.82 -13.78 7.98
CA ARG A 170 2.83 -14.01 9.03
C ARG A 170 4.02 -14.89 8.62
N GLU A 171 3.82 -15.81 7.69
CA GLU A 171 4.86 -16.74 7.22
C GLU A 171 5.83 -16.08 6.22
N TYR A 172 5.45 -14.93 5.68
CA TYR A 172 6.17 -14.18 4.65
C TYR A 172 6.77 -12.88 5.17
N VAL A 173 6.25 -12.37 6.30
CA VAL A 173 6.75 -11.13 6.93
C VAL A 173 8.03 -11.40 7.70
N GLY A 174 9.12 -10.71 7.33
CA GLY A 174 10.38 -10.82 8.04
C GLY A 174 10.33 -10.11 9.40
N LYS A 175 9.93 -8.83 9.40
CA LYS A 175 9.87 -8.01 10.61
C LYS A 175 8.78 -6.93 10.53
N VAL A 176 8.15 -6.64 11.67
CA VAL A 176 7.25 -5.49 11.82
C VAL A 176 7.91 -4.40 12.68
N LEU A 177 7.87 -3.16 12.19
CA LEU A 177 8.36 -1.99 12.89
C LEU A 177 7.21 -1.04 13.20
N PHE A 178 6.74 -1.01 14.43
CA PHE A 178 5.72 -0.06 14.87
C PHE A 178 6.34 1.32 15.09
N VAL A 179 5.67 2.36 14.60
CA VAL A 179 6.13 3.75 14.76
C VAL A 179 5.03 4.62 15.34
N HIS A 180 5.29 5.24 16.49
CA HIS A 180 4.44 6.28 17.03
C HIS A 180 5.18 7.62 17.07
N VAL A 181 4.53 8.70 16.66
CA VAL A 181 5.12 10.04 16.66
C VAL A 181 4.35 10.94 17.61
N VAL A 182 5.02 11.38 18.69
CA VAL A 182 4.49 12.38 19.60
C VAL A 182 4.65 13.77 18.95
N GLU A 183 3.59 14.30 18.37
CA GLU A 183 3.66 15.55 17.61
C GLU A 183 3.85 16.78 18.51
N HIS A 184 3.03 16.94 19.54
CA HIS A 184 3.07 18.10 20.45
C HIS A 184 2.82 17.70 21.90
N GLY A 185 3.73 18.11 22.78
CA GLY A 185 3.50 18.14 24.22
C GLY A 185 3.36 19.59 24.68
N ARG A 186 2.33 19.91 25.48
CA ARG A 186 2.12 21.26 26.03
C ARG A 186 3.29 21.70 26.90
N ASN A 187 3.97 20.77 27.55
CA ASN A 187 5.15 20.97 28.39
C ASN A 187 5.93 19.63 28.53
N LYS A 188 7.08 19.69 29.27
CA LYS A 188 7.95 18.53 29.49
C LYS A 188 7.28 17.37 30.25
N HIS A 189 6.28 17.68 31.09
CA HIS A 189 5.56 16.66 31.87
C HIS A 189 4.57 15.91 30.97
N ASP A 190 3.76 16.64 30.22
CA ASP A 190 2.84 16.09 29.23
C ASP A 190 3.56 15.21 28.18
N TYR A 191 4.74 15.66 27.72
CA TYR A 191 5.57 14.84 26.82
C TYR A 191 6.00 13.52 27.48
N LYS A 192 6.44 13.54 28.75
CA LYS A 192 6.84 12.30 29.44
C LYS A 192 5.69 11.32 29.62
N GLU A 193 4.51 11.84 29.91
CA GLU A 193 3.30 11.04 30.06
C GLU A 193 2.91 10.37 28.74
N LYS A 194 2.81 11.15 27.66
CA LYS A 194 2.54 10.63 26.31
C LYS A 194 3.58 9.60 25.87
N TYR A 195 4.85 9.87 26.10
CA TYR A 195 5.93 8.93 25.79
C TYR A 195 5.79 7.62 26.58
N GLY A 196 5.46 7.72 27.87
CA GLY A 196 5.27 6.55 28.74
C GLY A 196 4.09 5.68 28.30
N SER A 197 2.95 6.30 27.98
CA SER A 197 1.78 5.61 27.46
C SER A 197 2.07 4.96 26.10
N ALA A 198 2.68 5.70 25.17
CA ALA A 198 3.07 5.18 23.86
C ALA A 198 3.99 3.97 23.98
N LYS A 199 4.96 4.01 24.91
CA LYS A 199 5.86 2.89 25.15
C LYS A 199 5.12 1.63 25.59
N MET A 200 4.12 1.76 26.47
CA MET A 200 3.31 0.62 26.94
C MET A 200 2.52 0.00 25.78
N PHE A 201 1.76 0.80 25.04
CA PHE A 201 0.97 0.31 23.92
C PHE A 201 1.81 -0.33 22.82
N LEU A 202 2.95 0.28 22.46
CA LEU A 202 3.85 -0.29 21.48
C LEU A 202 4.47 -1.60 21.94
N GLN A 203 4.78 -1.72 23.23
CA GLN A 203 5.28 -2.98 23.77
C GLN A 203 4.21 -4.10 23.72
N GLU A 204 2.94 -3.77 23.98
CA GLU A 204 1.82 -4.70 23.85
C GLU A 204 1.68 -5.19 22.40
N LEU A 205 1.78 -4.29 21.41
CA LEU A 205 1.77 -4.66 19.98
C LEU A 205 2.94 -5.57 19.60
N VAL A 206 4.15 -5.26 20.08
CA VAL A 206 5.32 -6.12 19.83
C VAL A 206 5.15 -7.50 20.47
N ASP A 207 4.63 -7.56 21.70
CA ASP A 207 4.41 -8.84 22.38
C ASP A 207 3.29 -9.65 21.73
N GLU A 208 2.28 -8.98 21.18
CA GLU A 208 1.25 -9.61 20.36
C GLU A 208 1.84 -10.24 19.09
N MET A 209 2.68 -9.52 18.35
CA MET A 209 3.34 -10.07 17.14
C MET A 209 4.18 -11.31 17.44
N LYS A 210 4.86 -11.34 18.59
CA LYS A 210 5.62 -12.51 19.04
C LYS A 210 4.73 -13.75 19.25
N ILE A 211 3.48 -13.58 19.67
CA ILE A 211 2.53 -14.70 19.82
C ILE A 211 2.24 -15.34 18.46
N PHE A 212 2.24 -14.54 17.39
CA PHE A 212 2.08 -15.02 16.01
C PHE A 212 3.39 -15.50 15.36
N GLY A 213 4.52 -15.45 16.10
CA GLY A 213 5.83 -15.86 15.60
C GLY A 213 6.51 -14.81 14.70
N ILE A 214 6.02 -13.56 14.70
CA ILE A 214 6.54 -12.47 13.89
C ILE A 214 7.56 -11.67 14.70
N GLU A 215 8.75 -11.42 14.13
CA GLU A 215 9.71 -10.49 14.71
C GLU A 215 9.12 -9.07 14.69
N ALA A 216 9.16 -8.36 15.81
CA ALA A 216 8.66 -7.01 15.90
C ALA A 216 9.51 -6.13 16.83
N ASP A 217 9.56 -4.84 16.49
CA ASP A 217 10.22 -3.79 17.27
C ASP A 217 9.40 -2.50 17.17
N TYR A 218 9.77 -1.47 17.92
CA TYR A 218 9.09 -0.19 17.80
C TYR A 218 10.03 1.01 17.86
N ARG A 219 9.55 2.15 17.37
CA ARG A 219 10.19 3.47 17.49
C ARG A 219 9.19 4.49 18.01
N ILE A 220 9.64 5.34 18.92
CA ILE A 220 8.90 6.54 19.34
C ILE A 220 9.70 7.74 18.86
N ALA A 221 9.09 8.57 18.02
CA ALA A 221 9.70 9.78 17.48
C ALA A 221 8.97 11.02 18.02
N HIS A 222 9.58 12.20 17.85
CA HIS A 222 8.98 13.48 18.19
C HIS A 222 9.05 14.44 17.00
N GLY A 223 7.94 15.09 16.70
CA GLY A 223 7.84 16.10 15.64
C GLY A 223 6.69 15.79 14.66
N VAL A 224 6.81 16.22 13.42
CA VAL A 224 5.80 16.00 12.36
C VAL A 224 5.79 14.54 11.94
N ALA A 225 4.64 13.87 12.06
CA ALA A 225 4.50 12.42 11.87
C ALA A 225 5.03 11.97 10.51
N SER A 226 4.56 12.53 9.41
CA SER A 226 4.96 12.12 8.06
C SER A 226 6.48 12.21 7.83
N ARG A 227 7.13 13.28 8.33
CA ARG A 227 8.58 13.45 8.20
C ARG A 227 9.37 12.42 9.01
N LYS A 228 8.85 12.07 10.20
CA LYS A 228 9.52 11.08 11.06
C LYS A 228 9.35 9.67 10.53
N ILE A 229 8.18 9.34 9.98
CA ILE A 229 7.92 8.07 9.31
C ILE A 229 8.89 7.90 8.12
N ALA A 230 8.97 8.89 7.22
CA ALA A 230 9.87 8.82 6.08
C ALA A 230 11.36 8.68 6.48
N ALA A 231 11.80 9.42 7.50
CA ALA A 231 13.17 9.33 8.00
C ALA A 231 13.49 7.98 8.68
N ILE A 232 12.49 7.34 9.31
CA ILE A 232 12.64 6.01 9.89
C ILE A 232 12.65 4.96 8.78
N CYS A 233 11.83 5.12 7.75
CA CYS A 233 11.81 4.25 6.57
C CYS A 233 13.22 4.14 5.96
N GLU A 234 13.86 5.25 5.68
CA GLU A 234 15.22 5.30 5.12
C GLU A 234 16.27 4.70 6.08
N ARG A 235 16.21 5.07 7.37
CA ARG A 235 17.21 4.65 8.37
C ARG A 235 17.18 3.15 8.68
N ASP A 236 15.98 2.58 8.79
CA ASP A 236 15.78 1.20 9.22
C ASP A 236 15.57 0.24 8.01
N ASN A 237 15.84 0.69 6.76
CA ASN A 237 15.70 -0.06 5.51
C ASN A 237 14.31 -0.73 5.40
N VAL A 238 13.27 0.07 5.53
CA VAL A 238 11.89 -0.40 5.46
C VAL A 238 11.53 -0.71 4.01
N SER A 239 10.99 -1.90 3.76
CA SER A 239 10.53 -2.32 2.44
C SER A 239 9.14 -1.82 2.11
N LEU A 240 8.24 -1.81 3.12
CA LEU A 240 6.84 -1.42 2.97
C LEU A 240 6.37 -0.58 4.16
N ILE A 241 5.71 0.55 3.89
CA ILE A 241 4.89 1.22 4.89
C ILE A 241 3.45 0.75 4.70
N MET A 242 2.84 0.17 5.73
CA MET A 242 1.44 -0.23 5.72
C MET A 242 0.65 0.65 6.69
N MET A 243 -0.31 1.41 6.18
CA MET A 243 -1.07 2.36 6.98
C MET A 243 -2.48 2.58 6.43
N THR A 244 -3.38 3.08 7.27
CA THR A 244 -4.72 3.46 6.83
C THR A 244 -4.72 4.81 6.13
N LYS A 245 -5.69 5.02 5.24
CA LYS A 245 -5.89 6.30 4.54
C LYS A 245 -6.11 7.45 5.54
N THR A 246 -6.84 7.19 6.62
CA THR A 246 -7.20 8.17 7.65
C THR A 246 -6.85 7.67 9.04
N GLY A 247 -6.52 8.60 9.95
CA GLY A 247 -6.34 8.33 11.38
C GLY A 247 -7.59 8.69 12.21
N ALA A 248 -7.40 8.82 13.54
CA ALA A 248 -8.47 9.07 14.52
C ALA A 248 -9.29 10.35 14.28
N ASP A 249 -8.68 11.39 13.71
CA ASP A 249 -9.29 12.73 13.63
C ASP A 249 -10.25 12.93 12.45
N MET A 250 -10.39 11.95 11.54
CA MET A 250 -11.23 12.09 10.34
C MET A 250 -12.47 11.21 10.44
N THR A 251 -13.63 11.85 10.33
CA THR A 251 -14.97 11.22 10.41
C THR A 251 -15.49 10.73 9.07
N ASN A 252 -14.93 11.21 7.95
CA ASN A 252 -15.33 10.77 6.61
C ASN A 252 -14.22 9.94 5.99
N GLY A 253 -14.49 8.67 5.69
CA GLY A 253 -13.51 7.70 5.14
C GLY A 253 -13.02 8.00 3.72
N ASP A 254 -13.65 8.96 3.04
CA ASP A 254 -13.43 9.21 1.61
C ASP A 254 -12.18 10.05 1.30
N ASP A 255 -11.59 10.75 2.27
CA ASP A 255 -10.43 11.60 2.04
C ASP A 255 -9.13 10.98 2.59
N LEU A 256 -8.02 11.28 1.92
CA LEU A 256 -6.70 10.89 2.36
C LEU A 256 -6.23 11.82 3.50
N GLY A 257 -5.92 11.25 4.67
CA GLY A 257 -5.44 12.01 5.81
C GLY A 257 -4.09 12.68 5.54
N SER A 258 -3.86 13.86 6.12
CA SER A 258 -2.65 14.66 5.86
C SER A 258 -1.34 13.92 6.13
N THR A 259 -1.29 13.03 7.11
CA THR A 259 -0.11 12.20 7.38
C THR A 259 0.08 11.18 6.29
N SER A 260 -0.97 10.46 5.90
CA SER A 260 -0.95 9.43 4.86
C SER A 260 -0.60 10.03 3.50
N GLU A 261 -1.21 11.17 3.14
CA GLU A 261 -0.87 11.93 1.93
C GLU A 261 0.62 12.29 1.89
N ASN A 262 1.14 12.89 2.96
CA ASN A 262 2.54 13.28 3.00
C ASN A 262 3.50 12.08 3.04
N VAL A 263 3.13 10.95 3.61
CA VAL A 263 3.92 9.70 3.55
C VAL A 263 3.93 9.18 2.13
N VAL A 264 2.77 9.09 1.48
CA VAL A 264 2.64 8.67 0.08
C VAL A 264 3.48 9.56 -0.85
N LEU A 265 3.50 10.87 -0.63
CA LEU A 265 4.27 11.81 -1.47
C LEU A 265 5.78 11.80 -1.20
N ASN A 266 6.24 11.48 0.03
CA ASN A 266 7.61 11.76 0.45
C ASN A 266 8.40 10.52 0.90
N SER A 267 7.81 9.34 1.04
CA SER A 267 8.56 8.12 1.33
C SER A 267 9.23 7.55 0.08
N ASP A 268 10.35 6.91 0.26
CA ASP A 268 11.09 6.26 -0.84
C ASP A 268 10.72 4.78 -1.01
N CYS A 269 10.20 4.12 0.02
CA CYS A 269 9.73 2.74 -0.04
C CYS A 269 8.26 2.63 -0.50
N ALA A 270 7.85 1.42 -0.85
CA ALA A 270 6.46 1.11 -1.18
C ALA A 270 5.50 1.51 -0.05
N VAL A 271 4.28 1.90 -0.40
CA VAL A 271 3.22 2.26 0.56
C VAL A 271 1.96 1.47 0.25
N MET A 272 1.45 0.77 1.26
CA MET A 272 0.14 0.15 1.22
C MET A 272 -0.84 0.99 2.03
N LEU A 273 -1.84 1.52 1.36
CA LEU A 273 -2.95 2.24 1.97
C LEU A 273 -4.11 1.26 2.19
N LEU A 274 -4.58 1.18 3.42
CA LEU A 274 -5.77 0.43 3.77
C LEU A 274 -6.97 1.38 3.89
N PRO A 275 -8.15 1.02 3.41
CA PRO A 275 -9.36 1.78 3.69
C PRO A 275 -9.59 1.80 5.20
N ALA A 276 -10.14 2.87 5.72
CA ALA A 276 -10.58 2.90 7.10
C ALA A 276 -12.03 2.40 7.13
N GLU A 277 -12.30 1.25 7.72
CA GLU A 277 -13.67 0.81 7.93
C GLU A 277 -14.38 1.78 8.89
N ASP A 278 -15.49 2.35 8.45
CA ASP A 278 -16.40 3.07 9.34
C ASP A 278 -17.15 2.02 10.17
N SER A 279 -16.65 1.76 11.37
CA SER A 279 -17.39 0.93 12.33
C SER A 279 -18.57 1.75 12.89
N ASP A 280 -19.72 1.69 12.24
CA ASP A 280 -21.01 2.11 12.79
C ASP A 280 -21.53 1.16 13.91
N GLU A 281 -20.66 0.62 14.71
CA GLU A 281 -21.07 -0.04 15.96
C GLU A 281 -20.59 0.83 17.13
N GLU A 282 -21.48 1.70 17.60
CA GLU A 282 -21.45 2.23 18.95
C GLU A 282 -21.41 1.02 19.93
N ASP A 283 -20.21 0.61 20.36
CA ASP A 283 -20.07 -0.20 21.57
C ASP A 283 -20.55 0.66 22.76
N THR A 284 -21.86 0.65 22.97
CA THR A 284 -22.48 1.00 24.24
C THR A 284 -22.10 -0.07 25.27
N PHE A 285 -20.87 0.03 25.82
CA PHE A 285 -20.58 -0.60 27.09
C PHE A 285 -21.08 0.32 28.20
N SER A 286 -22.27 -0.05 28.71
CA SER A 286 -22.84 0.42 29.97
C SER A 286 -22.10 -0.19 31.16
#